data_f4e828576f3c45a8b06801b5d46996ec
#
_entry.id   f4e828576f3c45a8b06801b5d46996ec
#
_cell.length_a   1.000
_cell.length_b   1.000
_cell.length_c   1.000
_cell.angle_alpha   90.00
_cell.angle_beta   90.00
_cell.angle_gamma   90.00
#
_symmetry.space_group_name_H-M   'P 1'
#
loop_
_entity.id
_entity.type
_entity.pdbx_description
1 polymer ?
#
loop_
_entity_poly.entity_id
_entity_poly.type
_entity_poly.pdbx_seq_one_letter_code
_entity_poly.pdbx_strand_id
1 'polypeptide(L)'
;MKHVVSWSGGKDSTAMLLSMIKRGMPIDQIVQMDTGKEFPAMLRHIEKVKKHIHPLKVTTVKLDFDYWFSEHVKTRGVDAGMKGYGWPDFKNRWCTRLKSNAATTTIYSRNKYNPRRSDGVKKYRTDVIQYFGIAYDESKRTLNNLEHEIKYPLIDWKI
;
A
#
# COMPACT_ATOMS: atom_id res chain seq x y z
N MET A 1 -17.50 4.54 -8.40
CA MET A 1 -16.24 4.87 -7.69
C MET A 1 -15.72 3.60 -7.07
N LYS A 2 -14.45 3.26 -7.24
CA LYS A 2 -13.86 2.01 -6.73
C LYS A 2 -13.21 2.24 -5.36
N HIS A 3 -13.59 1.44 -4.37
CA HIS A 3 -13.10 1.52 -2.99
C HIS A 3 -12.01 0.47 -2.75
N VAL A 4 -10.78 0.91 -2.53
CA VAL A 4 -9.60 0.05 -2.39
C VAL A 4 -9.00 0.21 -1.00
N VAL A 5 -8.88 -0.89 -0.28
CA VAL A 5 -8.26 -0.93 1.05
C VAL A 5 -6.82 -1.39 0.94
N SER A 6 -5.87 -0.56 1.36
CA SER A 6 -4.46 -0.92 1.50
C SER A 6 -4.25 -1.56 2.87
N TRP A 7 -4.10 -2.88 2.89
CA TRP A 7 -3.95 -3.66 4.10
C TRP A 7 -2.56 -4.26 4.22
N SER A 8 -1.80 -3.82 5.19
CA SER A 8 -0.43 -4.31 5.43
C SER A 8 -0.36 -5.54 6.35
N GLY A 9 -1.46 -5.94 6.97
CA GLY A 9 -1.49 -6.95 8.03
C GLY A 9 -1.11 -6.41 9.42
N GLY A 10 -0.64 -5.17 9.51
CA GLY A 10 -0.33 -4.53 10.79
C GLY A 10 -1.57 -4.12 11.58
N LYS A 11 -1.37 -3.77 12.85
CA LYS A 11 -2.42 -3.42 13.82
C LYS A 11 -3.44 -2.42 13.26
N ASP A 12 -2.97 -1.26 12.82
CA ASP A 12 -3.85 -0.16 12.43
C ASP A 12 -4.59 -0.46 11.11
N SER A 13 -3.90 -1.00 10.11
CA SER A 13 -4.53 -1.38 8.85
C SER A 13 -5.56 -2.49 9.02
N THR A 14 -5.36 -3.40 9.98
CA THR A 14 -6.33 -4.44 10.32
C THR A 14 -7.51 -3.87 11.09
N ALA A 15 -7.28 -2.99 12.07
CA ALA A 15 -8.33 -2.30 12.79
C ALA A 15 -9.22 -1.48 11.84
N MET A 16 -8.61 -0.76 10.90
CA MET A 16 -9.33 -0.04 9.85
C MET A 16 -10.20 -0.98 9.02
N LEU A 17 -9.63 -2.06 8.47
CA LEU A 17 -10.35 -3.01 7.60
C LEU A 17 -11.56 -3.61 8.33
N LEU A 18 -11.37 -4.12 9.54
CA LEU A 18 -12.44 -4.73 10.32
C LEU A 18 -13.52 -3.71 10.72
N SER A 19 -13.11 -2.48 11.05
CA SER A 19 -14.07 -1.40 11.36
C SER A 19 -14.86 -0.95 10.13
N MET A 20 -14.25 -0.92 8.94
CA MET A 20 -14.95 -0.64 7.68
C MET A 20 -15.99 -1.71 7.40
N ILE A 21 -15.63 -2.99 7.55
CA ILE A 21 -16.58 -4.13 7.37
C ILE A 21 -17.73 -4.01 8.36
N LYS A 22 -17.44 -3.81 9.65
CA LYS A 22 -18.45 -3.66 10.70
C LYS A 22 -19.43 -2.51 10.44
N ARG A 23 -18.95 -1.42 9.81
CA ARG A 23 -19.74 -0.24 9.48
C ARG A 23 -20.44 -0.34 8.12
N GLY A 24 -20.33 -1.46 7.41
CA GLY A 24 -20.93 -1.66 6.09
C GLY A 24 -20.37 -0.71 5.01
N MET A 25 -19.14 -0.25 5.15
CA MET A 25 -18.51 0.60 4.16
C MET A 25 -18.21 -0.17 2.88
N PRO A 26 -18.28 0.48 1.70
CA PRO A 26 -17.99 -0.18 0.44
C PRO A 26 -16.51 -0.60 0.36
N ILE A 27 -16.27 -1.85 -0.03
CA ILE A 27 -14.93 -2.43 -0.25
C ILE A 27 -14.97 -3.24 -1.53
N ASP A 28 -14.40 -2.69 -2.61
CA ASP A 28 -14.32 -3.39 -3.91
C ASP A 28 -13.05 -4.23 -4.05
N GLN A 29 -11.98 -3.83 -3.36
CA GLN A 29 -10.70 -4.54 -3.41
C GLN A 29 -9.91 -4.33 -2.13
N ILE A 30 -9.31 -5.40 -1.62
CA ILE A 30 -8.31 -5.35 -0.55
C ILE A 30 -6.96 -5.72 -1.17
N VAL A 31 -5.95 -4.86 -1.01
CA VAL A 31 -4.59 -5.08 -1.53
C VAL A 31 -3.64 -5.25 -0.35
N GLN A 32 -2.98 -6.41 -0.30
CA GLN A 32 -1.95 -6.72 0.69
C GLN A 32 -0.59 -6.84 0.00
N MET A 33 0.43 -6.24 0.58
CA MET A 33 1.81 -6.32 0.10
C MET A 33 2.60 -7.29 0.95
N ASP A 34 3.17 -8.30 0.31
CA ASP A 34 4.04 -9.30 0.93
C ASP A 34 5.47 -9.10 0.45
N THR A 35 6.38 -8.86 1.38
CA THR A 35 7.82 -8.73 1.09
C THR A 35 8.57 -10.05 1.12
N GLY A 36 7.92 -11.14 1.57
CA GLY A 36 8.57 -12.41 1.85
C GLY A 36 9.46 -12.40 3.10
N LYS A 37 9.53 -11.28 3.83
CA LYS A 37 10.35 -11.11 5.05
C LYS A 37 9.51 -10.76 6.28
N GLU A 38 8.22 -11.09 6.25
CA GLU A 38 7.35 -10.88 7.40
C GLU A 38 7.59 -11.94 8.48
N PHE A 39 7.47 -11.56 9.74
CA PHE A 39 7.62 -12.51 10.85
C PHE A 39 6.56 -13.62 10.80
N PRO A 40 6.89 -14.86 11.22
CA PRO A 40 5.92 -15.95 11.22
C PRO A 40 4.61 -15.64 11.97
N ALA A 41 4.69 -14.87 13.06
CA ALA A 41 3.51 -14.41 13.78
C ALA A 41 2.62 -13.49 12.93
N MET A 42 3.22 -12.61 12.12
CA MET A 42 2.50 -11.74 11.20
C MET A 42 1.80 -12.55 10.10
N LEU A 43 2.49 -13.54 9.53
CA LEU A 43 1.90 -14.42 8.50
C LEU A 43 0.69 -15.19 9.06
N ARG A 44 0.80 -15.74 10.27
CA ARG A 44 -0.34 -16.41 10.95
C ARG A 44 -1.50 -15.43 11.19
N HIS A 45 -1.21 -14.20 11.60
CA HIS A 45 -2.21 -13.17 11.78
C HIS A 45 -2.92 -12.82 10.47
N ILE A 46 -2.17 -12.61 9.39
CA ILE A 46 -2.70 -12.33 8.05
C ILE A 46 -3.66 -13.44 7.62
N GLU A 47 -3.27 -14.70 7.74
CA GLU A 47 -4.13 -15.83 7.38
C GLU A 47 -5.39 -15.94 8.26
N LYS A 48 -5.27 -15.65 9.55
CA LYS A 48 -6.44 -15.58 10.47
C LYS A 48 -7.41 -14.49 10.04
N VAL A 49 -6.90 -13.31 9.70
CA VAL A 49 -7.75 -12.20 9.24
C VAL A 49 -8.40 -12.53 7.89
N LYS A 50 -7.66 -13.08 6.92
CA LYS A 50 -8.23 -13.53 5.63
C LYS A 50 -9.39 -14.49 5.81
N LYS A 51 -9.26 -15.46 6.72
CA LYS A 51 -10.36 -16.40 7.05
C LYS A 51 -11.56 -15.68 7.66
N HIS A 52 -11.30 -14.72 8.55
CA HIS A 52 -12.37 -13.98 9.24
C HIS A 52 -13.18 -13.08 8.31
N ILE A 53 -12.53 -12.47 7.31
CA ILE A 53 -13.19 -11.55 6.38
C ILE A 53 -13.79 -12.25 5.14
N HIS A 54 -13.70 -13.58 5.05
CA HIS A 54 -14.36 -14.34 3.98
C HIS A 54 -15.86 -13.96 3.89
N PRO A 55 -16.43 -13.74 2.68
CA PRO A 55 -15.91 -14.05 1.35
C PRO A 55 -15.11 -12.92 0.66
N LEU A 56 -14.73 -11.85 1.35
CA LEU A 56 -13.93 -10.78 0.76
C LEU A 56 -12.56 -11.30 0.30
N LYS A 57 -12.21 -11.02 -0.94
CA LYS A 57 -10.94 -11.50 -1.53
C LYS A 57 -9.83 -10.47 -1.31
N VAL A 58 -8.67 -10.97 -0.87
CA VAL A 58 -7.45 -10.18 -0.72
C VAL A 58 -6.52 -10.43 -1.90
N THR A 59 -6.17 -9.37 -2.64
CA THR A 59 -5.14 -9.41 -3.67
C THR A 59 -3.78 -9.25 -3.01
N THR A 60 -2.97 -10.31 -2.97
CA THR A 60 -1.60 -10.24 -2.45
C THR A 60 -0.63 -9.93 -3.57
N VAL A 61 0.14 -8.86 -3.41
CA VAL A 61 1.23 -8.48 -4.32
C VAL A 61 2.56 -8.81 -3.65
N LYS A 62 3.34 -9.66 -4.30
CA LYS A 62 4.64 -10.09 -3.80
C LYS A 62 5.73 -9.11 -4.24
N LEU A 63 6.61 -8.77 -3.33
CA LEU A 63 7.82 -8.01 -3.57
C LEU A 63 9.02 -8.94 -3.33
N ASP A 64 9.88 -9.09 -4.30
CA ASP A 64 11.14 -9.80 -4.15
C ASP A 64 12.12 -8.93 -3.36
N PHE A 65 12.14 -9.10 -2.03
CA PHE A 65 12.99 -8.31 -1.14
C PHE A 65 14.47 -8.53 -1.46
N ASP A 66 14.89 -9.78 -1.69
CA ASP A 66 16.32 -10.12 -1.85
C ASP A 66 16.88 -9.51 -3.14
N TYR A 67 16.10 -9.51 -4.22
CA TYR A 67 16.47 -8.79 -5.44
C TYR A 67 16.72 -7.30 -5.19
N TRP A 68 15.81 -6.63 -4.52
CA TRP A 68 15.94 -5.20 -4.25
C TRP A 68 17.04 -4.89 -3.23
N PHE A 69 17.27 -5.81 -2.30
CA PHE A 69 18.30 -5.69 -1.28
C PHE A 69 19.72 -5.77 -1.86
N SER A 70 19.97 -6.70 -2.78
CA SER A 70 21.34 -7.08 -3.21
C SER A 70 21.60 -6.94 -4.71
N GLU A 71 20.59 -7.13 -5.58
CA GLU A 71 20.83 -7.30 -7.02
C GLU A 71 20.38 -6.10 -7.87
N HIS A 72 19.37 -5.34 -7.42
CA HIS A 72 18.84 -4.24 -8.19
C HIS A 72 19.90 -3.19 -8.49
N VAL A 73 20.13 -2.89 -9.78
CA VAL A 73 21.07 -1.84 -10.18
C VAL A 73 20.41 -0.47 -10.04
N LYS A 74 20.99 0.41 -9.23
CA LYS A 74 20.51 1.78 -9.05
C LYS A 74 20.72 2.57 -10.34
N THR A 75 19.68 3.23 -10.83
CA THR A 75 19.71 3.93 -12.12
C THR A 75 19.84 5.45 -11.99
N ARG A 76 19.79 5.99 -10.76
CA ARG A 76 19.76 7.44 -10.48
C ARG A 76 20.52 7.78 -9.20
N GLY A 77 20.96 9.03 -9.12
CA GLY A 77 21.65 9.57 -7.94
C GLY A 77 23.15 9.27 -7.95
N VAL A 78 23.82 9.62 -6.85
CA VAL A 78 25.28 9.44 -6.66
C VAL A 78 25.70 7.97 -6.72
N ASP A 79 24.77 7.05 -6.35
CA ASP A 79 25.02 5.61 -6.35
C ASP A 79 24.59 4.90 -7.65
N ALA A 80 24.37 5.65 -8.74
CA ALA A 80 24.00 5.06 -10.04
C ALA A 80 25.05 4.01 -10.47
N GLY A 81 24.60 2.84 -10.90
CA GLY A 81 25.43 1.69 -11.24
C GLY A 81 25.75 0.74 -10.08
N MET A 82 25.55 1.15 -8.84
CA MET A 82 25.72 0.25 -7.68
C MET A 82 24.54 -0.74 -7.54
N LYS A 83 24.85 -1.94 -7.10
CA LYS A 83 23.86 -2.99 -6.85
C LYS A 83 23.26 -2.89 -5.44
N GLY A 84 21.97 -3.21 -5.36
CA GLY A 84 21.20 -3.30 -4.14
C GLY A 84 20.98 -1.98 -3.40
N TYR A 85 19.88 -1.92 -2.67
CA TYR A 85 19.60 -0.80 -1.77
C TYR A 85 20.14 -1.00 -0.35
N GLY A 86 20.57 -2.22 -0.01
CA GLY A 86 20.97 -2.59 1.34
C GLY A 86 19.79 -2.58 2.33
N TRP A 87 20.10 -2.59 3.62
CA TRP A 87 19.04 -2.58 4.66
C TRP A 87 18.23 -1.29 4.59
N PRO A 88 16.88 -1.40 4.62
CA PRO A 88 16.04 -0.22 4.74
C PRO A 88 16.21 0.42 6.13
N ASP A 89 16.43 1.71 6.15
CA ASP A 89 16.58 2.50 7.37
C ASP A 89 15.68 3.75 7.34
N PHE A 90 15.88 4.63 8.30
CA PHE A 90 15.11 5.86 8.44
C PHE A 90 15.25 6.81 7.23
N LYS A 91 16.43 6.84 6.60
CA LYS A 91 16.74 7.67 5.41
C LYS A 91 16.43 6.92 4.12
N ASN A 92 16.70 5.62 4.09
CA ASN A 92 16.55 4.77 2.91
C ASN A 92 15.31 3.85 3.02
N ARG A 93 14.14 4.43 2.90
CA ARG A 93 12.84 3.74 3.04
C ARG A 93 12.37 3.06 1.74
N TRP A 94 13.28 2.46 0.98
CA TRP A 94 12.97 1.87 -0.31
C TRP A 94 11.87 0.80 -0.25
N CYS A 95 11.88 -0.04 0.77
CA CYS A 95 10.90 -1.09 0.98
C CYS A 95 9.47 -0.52 1.10
N THR A 96 9.28 0.53 1.92
CA THR A 96 7.98 1.21 2.06
C THR A 96 7.54 1.84 0.75
N ARG A 97 8.47 2.48 0.02
CA ARG A 97 8.20 3.11 -1.27
C ARG A 97 7.76 2.08 -2.32
N LEU A 98 8.43 0.93 -2.38
CA LEU A 98 8.04 -0.14 -3.31
C LEU A 98 6.68 -0.75 -2.95
N LYS A 99 6.39 -0.96 -1.65
CA LYS A 99 5.07 -1.38 -1.19
C LYS A 99 3.98 -0.42 -1.68
N SER A 100 4.19 0.87 -1.50
CA SER A 100 3.24 1.91 -1.92
C SER A 100 3.05 1.92 -3.44
N ASN A 101 4.15 1.87 -4.20
CA ASN A 101 4.11 1.86 -5.67
C ASN A 101 3.40 0.63 -6.22
N ALA A 102 3.69 -0.55 -5.67
CA ALA A 102 3.07 -1.79 -6.13
C ALA A 102 1.57 -1.83 -5.82
N ALA A 103 1.14 -1.33 -4.65
CA ALA A 103 -0.28 -1.15 -4.35
C ALA A 103 -0.94 -0.25 -5.39
N THR A 104 -0.35 0.91 -5.67
CA THR A 104 -0.84 1.84 -6.68
C THR A 104 -0.88 1.20 -8.08
N THR A 105 0.18 0.51 -8.49
CA THR A 105 0.24 -0.19 -9.79
C THR A 105 -0.85 -1.27 -9.90
N THR A 106 -1.11 -2.02 -8.84
CA THR A 106 -2.16 -3.04 -8.82
C THR A 106 -3.55 -2.44 -8.97
N ILE A 107 -3.78 -1.28 -8.39
CA ILE A 107 -5.03 -0.53 -8.56
C ILE A 107 -5.21 -0.08 -10.00
N TYR A 108 -4.11 0.29 -10.68
CA TYR A 108 -4.12 0.89 -12.02
C TYR A 108 -3.86 -0.09 -13.16
N SER A 109 -3.26 -1.26 -12.91
CA SER A 109 -2.74 -2.18 -13.95
C SER A 109 -3.77 -2.71 -14.94
N ARG A 110 -5.04 -2.70 -14.59
CA ARG A 110 -6.11 -3.17 -15.49
C ARG A 110 -6.57 -2.15 -16.53
N ASN A 111 -6.17 -0.89 -16.44
CA ASN A 111 -6.64 0.18 -17.32
C ASN A 111 -5.46 1.00 -17.83
N LYS A 112 -4.55 0.52 -18.66
CA LYS A 112 -3.51 1.29 -19.40
C LYS A 112 -3.44 2.79 -19.02
N TYR A 113 -3.45 3.07 -17.71
CA TYR A 113 -3.50 4.44 -17.21
C TYR A 113 -2.10 5.04 -17.33
N ASN A 114 -1.93 5.99 -18.22
CA ASN A 114 -0.76 6.83 -18.24
C ASN A 114 -1.04 8.06 -17.36
N PRO A 115 -0.43 8.17 -16.18
CA PRO A 115 -0.69 9.29 -15.26
C PRO A 115 -0.13 10.63 -15.78
N ARG A 116 0.60 10.62 -16.90
CA ARG A 116 1.16 11.81 -17.51
C ARG A 116 0.39 12.14 -18.78
N ARG A 117 -0.22 13.31 -18.80
CA ARG A 117 -0.73 13.92 -20.04
C ARG A 117 0.46 14.34 -20.91
N SER A 118 0.22 14.58 -22.20
CA SER A 118 1.21 15.14 -23.13
C SER A 118 1.77 16.49 -22.68
N ASP A 119 1.02 17.23 -21.84
CA ASP A 119 1.42 18.49 -21.21
C ASP A 119 2.22 18.29 -19.89
N GLY A 120 2.55 17.06 -19.50
CA GLY A 120 3.28 16.74 -18.27
C GLY A 120 2.44 16.79 -16.99
N VAL A 121 1.18 17.18 -17.05
CA VAL A 121 0.29 17.29 -15.89
C VAL A 121 -0.22 15.91 -15.49
N LYS A 122 -0.08 15.55 -14.21
CA LYS A 122 -0.67 14.32 -13.66
C LYS A 122 -2.18 14.42 -13.64
N LYS A 123 -2.85 13.43 -14.24
CA LYS A 123 -4.32 13.38 -14.21
C LYS A 123 -4.76 12.74 -12.89
N TYR A 124 -5.54 13.47 -12.11
CA TYR A 124 -6.20 12.96 -10.92
C TYR A 124 -7.29 11.94 -11.29
N ARG A 125 -7.30 10.78 -10.65
CA ARG A 125 -8.38 9.79 -10.81
C ARG A 125 -9.48 10.05 -9.80
N THR A 126 -10.65 10.37 -10.29
CA THR A 126 -11.86 10.59 -9.49
C THR A 126 -12.69 9.31 -9.29
N ASP A 127 -12.31 8.23 -9.96
CA ASP A 127 -13.03 6.95 -9.92
C ASP A 127 -12.52 5.96 -8.86
N VAL A 128 -11.49 6.33 -8.10
CA VAL A 128 -10.87 5.49 -7.07
C VAL A 128 -10.74 6.24 -5.76
N ILE A 129 -11.15 5.60 -4.67
CA ILE A 129 -10.84 6.00 -3.29
C ILE A 129 -9.96 4.92 -2.68
N GLN A 130 -8.81 5.31 -2.13
CA GLN A 130 -7.90 4.41 -1.43
C GLN A 130 -7.91 4.68 0.06
N TYR A 131 -8.05 3.63 0.87
CA TYR A 131 -8.08 3.70 2.32
C TYR A 131 -6.77 3.23 2.93
N PHE A 132 -6.19 4.04 3.84
CA PHE A 132 -4.99 3.71 4.60
C PHE A 132 -5.26 3.71 6.10
N GLY A 133 -4.74 2.69 6.79
CA GLY A 133 -4.80 2.57 8.24
C GLY A 133 -3.67 3.37 8.90
N ILE A 134 -3.88 4.65 9.11
CA ILE A 134 -3.04 5.52 9.93
C ILE A 134 -3.87 5.90 11.16
N ALA A 135 -3.37 5.62 12.36
CA ALA A 135 -4.05 5.93 13.61
C ALA A 135 -4.11 7.46 13.84
N TYR A 136 -5.04 7.88 14.68
CA TYR A 136 -5.30 9.32 14.94
C TYR A 136 -4.07 10.05 15.47
N ASP A 137 -3.30 9.42 16.37
CA ASP A 137 -2.08 9.97 16.97
C ASP A 137 -0.90 10.08 15.96
N GLU A 138 -0.99 9.36 14.83
CA GLU A 138 -0.02 9.41 13.73
C GLU A 138 -0.48 10.28 12.55
N SER A 139 -1.47 11.15 12.70
CA SER A 139 -2.08 11.95 11.62
C SER A 139 -1.08 12.76 10.79
N LYS A 140 0.08 13.12 11.36
CA LYS A 140 1.19 13.79 10.64
C LYS A 140 1.80 12.93 9.50
N ARG A 141 1.50 11.62 9.45
CA ARG A 141 1.98 10.68 8.42
C ARG A 141 1.09 10.63 7.19
N THR A 142 0.02 11.41 7.13
CA THR A 142 -0.90 11.43 5.98
C THR A 142 -0.18 11.80 4.70
N LEU A 143 -0.51 11.10 3.61
CA LEU A 143 0.07 11.31 2.30
C LEU A 143 -0.76 12.32 1.52
N ASN A 144 -0.10 13.31 0.93
CA ASN A 144 -0.71 14.11 -0.13
C ASN A 144 -0.54 13.37 -1.45
N ASN A 145 -1.61 12.77 -1.95
CA ASN A 145 -1.60 12.12 -3.26
C ASN A 145 -2.37 12.95 -4.27
N LEU A 146 -1.72 13.26 -5.38
CA LEU A 146 -2.30 14.03 -6.49
C LEU A 146 -2.91 13.12 -7.58
N GLU A 147 -2.88 11.79 -7.40
CA GLU A 147 -3.31 10.85 -8.43
C GLU A 147 -4.73 10.32 -8.22
N HIS A 148 -5.18 10.20 -6.97
CA HIS A 148 -6.52 9.76 -6.58
C HIS A 148 -6.85 10.18 -5.14
N GLU A 149 -8.12 10.03 -4.75
CA GLU A 149 -8.57 10.34 -3.40
C GLU A 149 -8.04 9.33 -2.38
N ILE A 150 -7.45 9.83 -1.30
CA ILE A 150 -7.01 9.02 -0.15
C ILE A 150 -7.86 9.37 1.07
N LYS A 151 -8.30 8.34 1.79
CA LYS A 151 -9.03 8.49 3.06
C LYS A 151 -8.32 7.75 4.19
N TYR A 152 -8.44 8.31 5.38
CA TYR A 152 -7.85 7.81 6.62
C TYR A 152 -8.93 7.57 7.68
N PRO A 153 -9.70 6.48 7.58
CA PRO A 153 -10.89 6.27 8.42
C PRO A 153 -10.59 6.29 9.93
N LEU A 154 -9.43 5.78 10.36
CA LEU A 154 -9.08 5.80 11.79
C LEU A 154 -8.88 7.22 12.32
N ILE A 155 -8.35 8.14 11.49
CA ILE A 155 -8.23 9.56 11.85
C ILE A 155 -9.61 10.18 11.95
N ASP A 156 -10.49 9.94 10.96
CA ASP A 156 -11.85 10.47 10.94
C ASP A 156 -12.68 9.97 12.13
N TRP A 157 -12.44 8.72 12.57
CA TRP A 157 -13.10 8.11 13.72
C TRP A 157 -12.40 8.39 15.06
N LYS A 158 -11.25 9.07 15.07
CA LYS A 158 -10.41 9.36 16.24
C LYS A 158 -9.96 8.08 16.98
N ILE A 159 -9.54 7.08 16.24
CA ILE A 159 -9.04 5.78 16.73
C ILE A 159 -7.53 5.67 16.54
#